data_79faed33133fda5bb4e5b57f919f1f7a
#
_entry.id   79faed33133fda5bb4e5b57f919f1f7a
#
_cell.length_a   1.000
_cell.length_b   1.000
_cell.length_c   1.000
_cell.angle_alpha   90.00
_cell.angle_beta   90.00
_cell.angle_gamma   90.00
#
_symmetry.space_group_name_H-M   'P 1'
#
loop_
_entity.id
_entity.type
_entity.pdbx_description
1 polymer ?
#
loop_
_entity_poly.entity_id
_entity_poly.type
_entity_poly.pdbx_seq_one_letter_code
_entity_poly.pdbx_strand_id
1 'polypeptide(L)'
;MKRVFSTLLPFAVLVTTASAQYFPVDTAKLNKAYMTLKQGICTEKTEMDFLEAFPTTWLEFYMTYSYINDENFDISMSQICSEHLITLLGLSHVNDTLLCKKVVNLTIGMKDNGECTSVYQDYLIGYIFKNEDLIINTLSKLKKGHQMEFWQFCWSSTCECNRAEHFNKIYNRNKDKYPEEMEISRIAYQHFYEGINYPNLLPHKEEEHNRKYYNRNYKYNFDDYTDSSDE
;
A
#
# COMPACT_ATOMS: atom_id res chain seq x y z
N MET A 1 -25.71 -61.87 32.36
CA MET A 1 -25.42 -60.40 32.46
C MET A 1 -24.11 -60.13 31.78
N LYS A 2 -24.11 -59.55 30.57
CA LYS A 2 -22.92 -59.14 29.84
C LYS A 2 -22.79 -57.61 29.99
N ARG A 3 -21.71 -57.16 30.63
CA ARG A 3 -21.39 -55.72 30.73
C ARG A 3 -20.62 -55.30 29.47
N VAL A 4 -21.21 -54.37 28.72
CA VAL A 4 -20.59 -53.71 27.60
C VAL A 4 -19.87 -52.49 28.16
N PHE A 5 -18.53 -52.51 28.10
CA PHE A 5 -17.69 -51.34 28.35
C PHE A 5 -17.62 -50.49 27.10
N SER A 6 -18.28 -49.34 27.15
CA SER A 6 -18.14 -48.30 26.10
C SER A 6 -16.95 -47.47 26.44
N THR A 7 -15.86 -47.62 25.68
CA THR A 7 -14.68 -46.75 25.75
C THR A 7 -14.91 -45.51 24.89
N LEU A 8 -15.22 -44.40 25.55
CA LEU A 8 -15.19 -43.06 24.95
C LEU A 8 -13.71 -42.64 24.72
N LEU A 9 -13.27 -42.66 23.49
CA LEU A 9 -12.01 -42.01 23.08
C LEU A 9 -12.24 -40.48 23.01
N PRO A 10 -11.45 -39.68 23.73
CA PRO A 10 -11.50 -38.25 23.58
C PRO A 10 -10.84 -37.88 22.21
N PHE A 11 -11.63 -37.34 21.30
CA PHE A 11 -11.12 -36.68 20.12
C PHE A 11 -10.41 -35.38 20.58
N ALA A 12 -9.08 -35.44 20.67
CA ALA A 12 -8.28 -34.23 20.80
C ALA A 12 -8.26 -33.54 19.43
N VAL A 13 -9.09 -32.51 19.27
CA VAL A 13 -8.98 -31.59 18.14
C VAL A 13 -7.70 -30.80 18.31
N LEU A 14 -6.67 -31.20 17.60
CA LEU A 14 -5.45 -30.39 17.41
C LEU A 14 -5.85 -29.19 16.56
N VAL A 15 -6.19 -28.08 17.21
CA VAL A 15 -6.23 -26.78 16.55
C VAL A 15 -4.78 -26.38 16.26
N THR A 16 -4.28 -26.77 15.10
CA THR A 16 -3.05 -26.19 14.57
C THR A 16 -3.38 -24.75 14.18
N THR A 17 -3.09 -23.81 15.07
CA THR A 17 -2.94 -22.41 14.68
C THR A 17 -1.77 -22.35 13.70
N ALA A 18 -2.08 -22.30 12.41
CA ALA A 18 -1.09 -21.95 11.42
C ALA A 18 -0.70 -20.48 11.70
N SER A 19 0.29 -20.28 12.56
CA SER A 19 1.01 -19.02 12.62
C SER A 19 1.60 -18.85 11.23
N ALA A 20 1.13 -17.84 10.48
CA ALA A 20 1.75 -17.46 9.23
C ALA A 20 3.23 -17.21 9.52
N GLN A 21 4.08 -18.09 9.01
CA GLN A 21 5.51 -18.04 9.26
C GLN A 21 6.01 -16.84 8.46
N TYR A 22 6.35 -15.77 9.17
CA TYR A 22 6.91 -14.58 8.57
C TYR A 22 8.32 -14.90 8.05
N PHE A 23 8.55 -14.76 6.76
CA PHE A 23 9.88 -14.86 6.16
C PHE A 23 10.44 -13.44 6.00
N PRO A 24 11.50 -13.09 6.70
CA PRO A 24 12.12 -11.78 6.54
C PRO A 24 12.68 -11.63 5.13
N VAL A 25 12.66 -10.40 4.62
CA VAL A 25 13.31 -10.06 3.35
C VAL A 25 14.81 -10.30 3.46
N ASP A 26 15.38 -10.95 2.45
CA ASP A 26 16.84 -11.09 2.33
C ASP A 26 17.46 -9.76 1.93
N THR A 27 17.87 -8.97 2.91
CA THR A 27 18.45 -7.64 2.72
C THR A 27 19.77 -7.68 1.95
N ALA A 28 20.55 -8.76 2.09
CA ALA A 28 21.81 -8.92 1.33
C ALA A 28 21.54 -9.14 -0.16
N LYS A 29 20.51 -9.96 -0.50
CA LYS A 29 20.06 -10.16 -1.88
C LYS A 29 19.51 -8.86 -2.45
N LEU A 30 18.68 -8.13 -1.69
CA LEU A 30 18.10 -6.85 -2.10
C LEU A 30 19.18 -5.80 -2.39
N ASN A 31 20.12 -5.60 -1.46
CA ASN A 31 21.24 -4.66 -1.63
C ASN A 31 22.11 -5.02 -2.83
N LYS A 32 22.42 -6.30 -3.03
CA LYS A 32 23.19 -6.76 -4.19
C LYS A 32 22.50 -6.42 -5.50
N ALA A 33 21.19 -6.70 -5.60
CA ALA A 33 20.41 -6.40 -6.79
C ALA A 33 20.34 -4.88 -7.05
N TYR A 34 20.08 -4.08 -6.00
CA TYR A 34 20.08 -2.63 -6.07
C TYR A 34 21.42 -2.08 -6.56
N MET A 35 22.56 -2.53 -5.98
CA MET A 35 23.87 -2.06 -6.39
C MET A 35 24.20 -2.38 -7.85
N THR A 36 23.68 -3.50 -8.38
CA THR A 36 23.81 -3.85 -9.80
C THR A 36 23.10 -2.83 -10.68
N LEU A 37 21.87 -2.44 -10.32
CA LEU A 37 21.13 -1.39 -11.03
C LEU A 37 21.80 -0.01 -10.91
N LYS A 38 22.30 0.32 -9.73
CA LYS A 38 23.03 1.60 -9.49
C LYS A 38 24.30 1.73 -10.33
N GLN A 39 24.92 0.61 -10.72
CA GLN A 39 26.04 0.57 -11.66
C GLN A 39 25.63 0.77 -13.14
N GLY A 40 24.35 0.98 -13.41
CA GLY A 40 23.81 1.18 -14.77
C GLY A 40 23.59 -0.13 -15.54
N ILE A 41 23.64 -1.29 -14.88
CA ILE A 41 23.36 -2.60 -15.51
C ILE A 41 21.85 -2.84 -15.43
N CYS A 42 21.09 -2.18 -16.32
CA CYS A 42 19.63 -2.24 -16.39
C CYS A 42 19.22 -3.20 -17.53
N THR A 43 18.91 -4.43 -17.20
CA THR A 43 18.41 -5.46 -18.09
C THR A 43 17.16 -6.07 -17.47
N GLU A 44 16.32 -6.77 -18.24
CA GLU A 44 15.17 -7.51 -17.72
C GLU A 44 15.55 -8.40 -16.53
N LYS A 45 16.68 -9.11 -16.64
CA LYS A 45 17.14 -9.99 -15.56
C LYS A 45 17.51 -9.23 -14.30
N THR A 46 18.31 -8.16 -14.40
CA THR A 46 18.79 -7.41 -13.22
C THR A 46 17.64 -6.65 -12.55
N GLU A 47 16.70 -6.12 -13.32
CA GLU A 47 15.50 -5.49 -12.80
C GLU A 47 14.56 -6.53 -12.15
N MET A 48 14.42 -7.73 -12.73
CA MET A 48 13.64 -8.81 -12.14
C MET A 48 14.28 -9.29 -10.82
N ASP A 49 15.62 -9.45 -10.77
CA ASP A 49 16.33 -9.82 -9.54
C ASP A 49 16.05 -8.81 -8.40
N PHE A 50 15.97 -7.51 -8.72
CA PHE A 50 15.61 -6.48 -7.75
C PHE A 50 14.12 -6.53 -7.38
N LEU A 51 13.23 -6.62 -8.37
CA LEU A 51 11.77 -6.70 -8.14
C LEU A 51 11.40 -7.88 -7.24
N GLU A 52 12.02 -9.05 -7.44
CA GLU A 52 11.79 -10.24 -6.62
C GLU A 52 12.33 -10.10 -5.20
N ALA A 53 13.50 -9.48 -5.04
CA ALA A 53 14.11 -9.26 -3.74
C ALA A 53 13.44 -8.17 -2.91
N PHE A 54 12.74 -7.24 -3.56
CA PHE A 54 12.06 -6.11 -2.90
C PHE A 54 10.84 -6.60 -2.10
N PRO A 55 10.54 -6.01 -0.92
CA PRO A 55 9.33 -6.31 -0.14
C PRO A 55 8.06 -6.31 -0.99
N THR A 56 7.12 -7.20 -0.70
CA THR A 56 5.87 -7.33 -1.47
C THR A 56 4.69 -6.69 -0.75
N THR A 57 4.75 -6.62 0.58
CA THR A 57 3.69 -6.07 1.43
C THR A 57 4.21 -4.93 2.27
N TRP A 58 3.30 -4.09 2.77
CA TRP A 58 3.65 -3.05 3.74
C TRP A 58 4.35 -3.62 4.98
N LEU A 59 3.91 -4.76 5.50
CA LEU A 59 4.53 -5.36 6.68
C LEU A 59 5.98 -5.77 6.42
N GLU A 60 6.27 -6.44 5.30
CA GLU A 60 7.64 -6.76 4.89
C GLU A 60 8.50 -5.52 4.72
N PHE A 61 7.94 -4.49 4.08
CA PHE A 61 8.61 -3.21 3.91
C PHE A 61 8.92 -2.55 5.26
N TYR A 62 7.93 -2.47 6.13
CA TYR A 62 8.09 -1.90 7.47
C TYR A 62 9.17 -2.63 8.26
N MET A 63 9.16 -3.96 8.27
CA MET A 63 10.17 -4.78 8.95
C MET A 63 11.57 -4.65 8.33
N THR A 64 11.66 -4.31 7.03
CA THR A 64 12.94 -4.16 6.33
C THR A 64 13.59 -2.81 6.58
N TYR A 65 12.79 -1.73 6.68
CA TYR A 65 13.30 -0.35 6.69
C TYR A 65 12.99 0.44 7.96
N SER A 66 12.16 -0.08 8.89
CA SER A 66 11.81 0.67 10.11
C SER A 66 12.89 0.59 11.18
N TYR A 67 12.98 1.64 11.99
CA TYR A 67 13.77 1.68 13.22
C TYR A 67 13.03 0.89 14.33
N ILE A 68 12.98 -0.44 14.23
CA ILE A 68 12.60 -1.24 15.36
C ILE A 68 13.85 -1.40 16.22
N ASN A 69 13.74 -1.18 17.53
CA ASN A 69 14.84 -1.32 18.51
C ASN A 69 15.33 -2.78 18.62
N ASP A 70 15.88 -3.29 17.54
CA ASP A 70 16.56 -4.57 17.50
C ASP A 70 18.07 -4.30 17.48
N GLU A 71 18.82 -5.01 18.31
CA GLU A 71 20.28 -4.93 18.37
C GLU A 71 20.95 -5.27 17.01
N ASN A 72 20.17 -5.88 16.10
CA ASN A 72 20.59 -6.24 14.74
C ASN A 72 20.12 -5.27 13.66
N PHE A 73 19.61 -4.08 14.03
CA PHE A 73 19.11 -3.10 13.05
C PHE A 73 20.21 -2.62 12.11
N ASP A 74 20.04 -2.83 10.81
CA ASP A 74 20.92 -2.31 9.79
C ASP A 74 20.53 -0.87 9.44
N ILE A 75 21.22 0.11 10.04
CA ILE A 75 21.00 1.53 9.79
C ILE A 75 21.12 1.86 8.30
N SER A 76 21.93 1.10 7.53
CA SER A 76 22.11 1.31 6.11
C SER A 76 20.83 1.13 5.32
N MET A 77 19.96 0.18 5.72
CA MET A 77 18.70 -0.09 5.04
C MET A 77 17.71 1.07 5.15
N SER A 78 17.58 1.70 6.31
CA SER A 78 16.69 2.85 6.46
C SER A 78 17.16 4.07 5.66
N GLN A 79 18.49 4.27 5.54
CA GLN A 79 19.08 5.38 4.80
C GLN A 79 18.85 5.26 3.29
N ILE A 80 18.79 4.04 2.74
CA ILE A 80 18.61 3.80 1.30
C ILE A 80 17.16 3.51 0.91
N CYS A 81 16.23 3.56 1.87
CA CYS A 81 14.81 3.26 1.66
C CYS A 81 14.20 4.05 0.50
N SER A 82 14.39 5.37 0.49
CA SER A 82 13.85 6.24 -0.56
C SER A 82 14.44 5.91 -1.93
N GLU A 83 15.76 5.63 -2.00
CA GLU A 83 16.41 5.25 -3.25
C GLU A 83 15.88 3.92 -3.79
N HIS A 84 15.63 2.94 -2.92
CA HIS A 84 15.05 1.66 -3.31
C HIS A 84 13.62 1.82 -3.85
N LEU A 85 12.80 2.66 -3.22
CA LEU A 85 11.43 2.94 -3.68
C LEU A 85 11.41 3.68 -5.02
N ILE A 86 12.28 4.68 -5.20
CA ILE A 86 12.43 5.37 -6.47
C ILE A 86 12.88 4.39 -7.56
N THR A 87 13.84 3.52 -7.24
CA THR A 87 14.32 2.49 -8.17
C THR A 87 13.20 1.54 -8.56
N LEU A 88 12.38 1.07 -7.60
CA LEU A 88 11.22 0.22 -7.89
C LEU A 88 10.28 0.86 -8.92
N LEU A 89 9.91 2.13 -8.71
CA LEU A 89 8.99 2.86 -9.61
C LEU A 89 9.62 3.22 -10.95
N GLY A 90 10.95 3.16 -11.06
CA GLY A 90 11.73 3.45 -12.27
C GLY A 90 12.08 2.23 -13.12
N LEU A 91 11.75 1.00 -12.69
CA LEU A 91 12.01 -0.20 -13.49
C LEU A 91 11.29 -0.12 -14.83
N SER A 92 11.97 -0.49 -15.92
CA SER A 92 11.47 -0.30 -17.29
C SER A 92 11.63 -1.51 -18.21
N HIS A 93 12.37 -2.54 -17.79
CA HIS A 93 12.60 -3.76 -18.56
C HIS A 93 11.82 -4.96 -18.00
N VAL A 94 11.20 -4.83 -16.83
CA VAL A 94 10.30 -5.85 -16.27
C VAL A 94 8.89 -5.73 -16.85
N ASN A 95 8.11 -6.81 -16.75
CA ASN A 95 6.71 -6.78 -17.16
C ASN A 95 5.90 -5.79 -16.32
N ASP A 96 5.25 -4.82 -16.98
CA ASP A 96 4.47 -3.75 -16.36
C ASP A 96 3.39 -4.28 -15.41
N THR A 97 2.76 -5.42 -15.75
CA THR A 97 1.72 -6.02 -14.89
C THR A 97 2.30 -6.57 -13.59
N LEU A 98 3.51 -7.15 -13.63
CA LEU A 98 4.18 -7.64 -12.42
C LEU A 98 4.62 -6.47 -11.54
N LEU A 99 5.21 -5.44 -12.13
CA LEU A 99 5.60 -4.24 -11.42
C LEU A 99 4.39 -3.55 -10.79
N CYS A 100 3.32 -3.36 -11.55
CA CYS A 100 2.09 -2.75 -11.06
C CYS A 100 1.49 -3.51 -9.89
N LYS A 101 1.40 -4.85 -9.95
CA LYS A 101 0.94 -5.68 -8.83
C LYS A 101 1.81 -5.50 -7.60
N LYS A 102 3.13 -5.44 -7.77
CA LYS A 102 4.07 -5.23 -6.67
C LYS A 102 3.83 -3.87 -6.01
N VAL A 103 3.72 -2.81 -6.81
CA VAL A 103 3.45 -1.43 -6.36
C VAL A 103 2.12 -1.35 -5.61
N VAL A 104 1.04 -1.91 -6.18
CA VAL A 104 -0.28 -1.92 -5.54
C VAL A 104 -0.25 -2.67 -4.22
N ASN A 105 0.29 -3.89 -4.19
CA ASN A 105 0.35 -4.70 -2.96
C ASN A 105 1.20 -4.04 -1.86
N LEU A 106 2.31 -3.41 -2.23
CA LEU A 106 3.16 -2.68 -1.31
C LEU A 106 2.43 -1.49 -0.68
N THR A 107 1.63 -0.78 -1.49
CA THR A 107 0.94 0.45 -1.07
C THR A 107 -0.26 0.18 -0.16
N ILE A 108 -0.93 -0.98 -0.32
CA ILE A 108 -2.07 -1.36 0.53
C ILE A 108 -1.63 -1.44 1.99
N GLY A 109 -2.35 -0.73 2.85
CA GLY A 109 -2.06 -0.67 4.28
C GLY A 109 -0.83 0.17 4.66
N MET A 110 -0.13 0.75 3.68
CA MET A 110 1.00 1.63 3.93
C MET A 110 0.53 2.87 4.70
N LYS A 111 1.30 3.24 5.72
CA LYS A 111 1.05 4.42 6.54
C LYS A 111 2.21 5.37 6.41
N ASP A 112 1.95 6.65 6.65
CA ASP A 112 3.03 7.63 6.76
C ASP A 112 3.98 7.21 7.91
N ASN A 113 5.21 6.95 7.54
CA ASN A 113 6.29 6.52 8.44
C ASN A 113 7.55 7.40 8.25
N GLY A 114 7.33 8.67 7.99
CA GLY A 114 8.37 9.65 7.83
C GLY A 114 8.87 9.84 6.39
N GLU A 115 10.09 10.34 6.25
CA GLU A 115 10.63 10.82 4.97
C GLU A 115 10.56 9.79 3.82
N CYS A 116 10.81 8.52 4.11
CA CYS A 116 10.81 7.46 3.11
C CYS A 116 9.44 7.29 2.44
N THR A 117 8.37 7.26 3.22
CA THR A 117 7.01 7.08 2.68
C THR A 117 6.49 8.36 2.01
N SER A 118 6.87 9.54 2.49
CA SER A 118 6.52 10.81 1.85
C SER A 118 7.15 10.92 0.46
N VAL A 119 8.44 10.61 0.33
CA VAL A 119 9.12 10.55 -0.98
C VAL A 119 8.44 9.55 -1.91
N TYR A 120 8.07 8.36 -1.38
CA TYR A 120 7.37 7.37 -2.18
C TYR A 120 6.02 7.87 -2.70
N GLN A 121 5.24 8.57 -1.88
CA GLN A 121 3.94 9.13 -2.29
C GLN A 121 4.08 10.07 -3.48
N ASP A 122 5.07 10.95 -3.47
CA ASP A 122 5.30 11.91 -4.55
C ASP A 122 5.62 11.18 -5.87
N TYR A 123 6.51 10.20 -5.83
CA TYR A 123 6.86 9.39 -7.02
C TYR A 123 5.73 8.47 -7.45
N LEU A 124 4.93 7.92 -6.50
CA LEU A 124 3.80 7.05 -6.78
C LEU A 124 2.73 7.77 -7.62
N ILE A 125 2.42 9.03 -7.33
CA ILE A 125 1.49 9.81 -8.14
C ILE A 125 1.97 9.93 -9.58
N GLY A 126 3.25 10.19 -9.79
CA GLY A 126 3.86 10.19 -11.12
C GLY A 126 3.78 8.83 -11.83
N TYR A 127 3.96 7.74 -11.09
CA TYR A 127 3.80 6.38 -11.60
C TYR A 127 2.34 6.07 -11.98
N ILE A 128 1.37 6.49 -11.16
CA ILE A 128 -0.06 6.34 -11.46
C ILE A 128 -0.41 7.07 -12.75
N PHE A 129 0.00 8.32 -12.94
CA PHE A 129 -0.28 9.07 -14.16
C PHE A 129 0.22 8.39 -15.44
N LYS A 130 1.31 7.64 -15.37
CA LYS A 130 1.85 6.88 -16.50
C LYS A 130 1.11 5.56 -16.73
N ASN A 131 0.48 5.00 -15.69
CA ASN A 131 -0.05 3.65 -15.68
C ASN A 131 -1.51 3.59 -15.20
N GLU A 132 -2.31 4.64 -15.40
CA GLU A 132 -3.67 4.79 -14.84
C GLU A 132 -4.55 3.54 -15.07
N ASP A 133 -4.69 3.12 -16.32
CA ASP A 133 -5.50 1.95 -16.67
C ASP A 133 -5.03 0.66 -16.00
N LEU A 134 -3.72 0.46 -15.93
CA LEU A 134 -3.13 -0.74 -15.35
C LEU A 134 -3.32 -0.79 -13.83
N ILE A 135 -3.13 0.35 -13.16
CA ILE A 135 -3.36 0.50 -11.72
C ILE A 135 -4.83 0.25 -11.40
N ILE A 136 -5.76 0.94 -12.07
CA ILE A 136 -7.19 0.81 -11.81
C ILE A 136 -7.67 -0.62 -12.09
N ASN A 137 -7.26 -1.23 -13.20
CA ASN A 137 -7.56 -2.63 -13.50
C ASN A 137 -6.94 -3.63 -12.49
N THR A 138 -5.82 -3.28 -11.87
CA THR A 138 -5.24 -4.11 -10.82
C THR A 138 -6.03 -3.98 -9.53
N LEU A 139 -6.43 -2.76 -9.17
CA LEU A 139 -7.24 -2.47 -8.00
C LEU A 139 -8.65 -3.08 -8.12
N SER A 140 -9.29 -3.03 -9.28
CA SER A 140 -10.65 -3.56 -9.48
C SER A 140 -10.81 -5.06 -9.17
N LYS A 141 -9.69 -5.80 -9.14
CA LYS A 141 -9.65 -7.23 -8.77
C LYS A 141 -9.50 -7.48 -7.28
N LEU A 142 -9.36 -6.42 -6.50
CA LEU A 142 -9.15 -6.48 -5.06
C LEU A 142 -10.44 -6.14 -4.31
N LYS A 143 -10.53 -6.57 -3.06
CA LYS A 143 -11.62 -6.16 -2.16
C LYS A 143 -11.66 -4.64 -2.04
N LYS A 144 -12.85 -4.07 -1.91
CA LYS A 144 -13.06 -2.60 -1.84
C LYS A 144 -12.26 -1.95 -0.70
N GLY A 145 -12.10 -2.65 0.44
CA GLY A 145 -11.24 -2.19 1.53
C GLY A 145 -9.79 -1.97 1.11
N HIS A 146 -9.19 -2.88 0.36
CA HIS A 146 -7.82 -2.71 -0.15
C HIS A 146 -7.70 -1.59 -1.18
N GLN A 147 -8.72 -1.42 -2.04
CA GLN A 147 -8.76 -0.27 -2.96
C GLN A 147 -8.80 1.05 -2.19
N MET A 148 -9.61 1.10 -1.12
CA MET A 148 -9.71 2.24 -0.22
C MET A 148 -8.37 2.57 0.44
N GLU A 149 -7.69 1.56 1.02
CA GLU A 149 -6.37 1.73 1.65
C GLU A 149 -5.33 2.26 0.67
N PHE A 150 -5.31 1.74 -0.57
CA PHE A 150 -4.43 2.24 -1.62
C PHE A 150 -4.66 3.73 -1.89
N TRP A 151 -5.90 4.13 -2.16
CA TRP A 151 -6.22 5.52 -2.47
C TRP A 151 -6.06 6.44 -1.26
N GLN A 152 -6.34 5.98 -0.04
CA GLN A 152 -6.08 6.75 1.16
C GLN A 152 -4.59 7.08 1.30
N PHE A 153 -3.72 6.11 1.07
CA PHE A 153 -2.28 6.38 1.08
C PHE A 153 -1.90 7.39 -0.01
N CYS A 154 -2.39 7.23 -1.24
CA CYS A 154 -2.12 8.18 -2.32
C CYS A 154 -2.52 9.62 -1.99
N TRP A 155 -3.64 9.81 -1.27
CA TRP A 155 -4.16 11.14 -0.95
C TRP A 155 -3.72 11.66 0.42
N SER A 156 -3.01 10.88 1.23
CA SER A 156 -2.61 11.27 2.60
C SER A 156 -1.33 12.10 2.68
N SER A 157 -0.64 12.35 1.58
CA SER A 157 0.61 13.12 1.60
C SER A 157 0.44 14.50 2.22
N THR A 158 1.26 14.79 3.24
CA THR A 158 1.27 16.08 3.93
C THR A 158 1.98 17.18 3.14
N CYS A 159 2.88 16.78 2.23
CA CYS A 159 3.70 17.70 1.45
C CYS A 159 3.11 18.04 0.08
N GLU A 160 1.97 17.42 -0.28
CA GLU A 160 1.43 17.54 -1.62
C GLU A 160 0.53 18.77 -1.78
N CYS A 161 1.11 19.86 -2.26
CA CYS A 161 0.36 21.10 -2.56
C CYS A 161 -0.57 20.97 -3.77
N ASN A 162 -0.37 19.97 -4.64
CA ASN A 162 -1.13 19.75 -5.87
C ASN A 162 -2.15 18.60 -5.75
N ARG A 163 -2.43 18.11 -4.55
CA ARG A 163 -3.29 16.94 -4.30
C ARG A 163 -4.65 17.07 -5.00
N ALA A 164 -5.33 18.20 -4.83
CA ALA A 164 -6.62 18.44 -5.47
C ALA A 164 -6.53 18.41 -7.00
N GLU A 165 -5.47 18.94 -7.57
CA GLU A 165 -5.23 18.92 -9.00
C GLU A 165 -4.96 17.50 -9.49
N HIS A 166 -4.13 16.74 -8.80
CA HIS A 166 -3.81 15.34 -9.14
C HIS A 166 -5.05 14.45 -9.02
N PHE A 167 -5.79 14.56 -7.92
CA PHE A 167 -7.06 13.85 -7.76
C PHE A 167 -8.02 14.18 -8.91
N ASN A 168 -8.28 15.45 -9.18
CA ASN A 168 -9.20 15.87 -10.22
C ASN A 168 -8.77 15.36 -11.60
N LYS A 169 -7.48 15.35 -11.91
CA LYS A 169 -6.97 14.83 -13.19
C LYS A 169 -7.25 13.33 -13.33
N ILE A 170 -6.90 12.52 -12.31
CA ILE A 170 -7.12 11.08 -12.36
C ILE A 170 -8.62 10.78 -12.38
N TYR A 171 -9.39 11.40 -11.49
CA TYR A 171 -10.84 11.19 -11.39
C TYR A 171 -11.56 11.52 -12.71
N ASN A 172 -11.34 12.72 -13.27
CA ASN A 172 -12.06 13.16 -14.47
C ASN A 172 -11.70 12.35 -15.72
N ARG A 173 -10.49 11.79 -15.81
CA ARG A 173 -10.11 10.93 -16.93
C ARG A 173 -10.74 9.56 -16.87
N ASN A 174 -11.01 9.06 -15.66
CA ASN A 174 -11.29 7.65 -15.43
C ASN A 174 -12.74 7.38 -14.95
N LYS A 175 -13.47 8.37 -14.43
CA LYS A 175 -14.81 8.19 -13.83
C LYS A 175 -15.86 7.55 -14.73
N ASP A 176 -15.77 7.79 -16.03
CA ASP A 176 -16.73 7.24 -17.01
C ASP A 176 -16.37 5.80 -17.41
N LYS A 177 -15.08 5.45 -17.33
CA LYS A 177 -14.56 4.13 -17.68
C LYS A 177 -14.55 3.17 -16.49
N TYR A 178 -14.28 3.67 -15.29
CA TYR A 178 -14.14 2.94 -14.05
C TYR A 178 -14.97 3.60 -12.92
N PRO A 179 -16.29 3.67 -13.05
CA PRO A 179 -17.12 4.46 -12.13
C PRO A 179 -17.04 3.99 -10.67
N GLU A 180 -16.98 2.68 -10.42
CA GLU A 180 -16.92 2.13 -9.06
C GLU A 180 -15.57 2.41 -8.40
N GLU A 181 -14.47 2.17 -9.09
CA GLU A 181 -13.12 2.39 -8.58
C GLU A 181 -12.84 3.87 -8.33
N MET A 182 -13.36 4.73 -9.20
CA MET A 182 -13.22 6.19 -9.04
C MET A 182 -14.11 6.73 -7.92
N GLU A 183 -15.25 6.11 -7.66
CA GLU A 183 -16.06 6.45 -6.49
C GLU A 183 -15.33 6.10 -5.18
N ILE A 184 -14.64 4.95 -5.13
CA ILE A 184 -13.79 4.59 -3.98
C ILE A 184 -12.65 5.60 -3.80
N SER A 185 -11.98 5.98 -4.90
CA SER A 185 -10.94 7.01 -4.88
C SER A 185 -11.45 8.36 -4.38
N ARG A 186 -12.67 8.75 -4.80
CA ARG A 186 -13.33 9.99 -4.37
C ARG A 186 -13.63 9.97 -2.87
N ILE A 187 -14.14 8.87 -2.36
CA ILE A 187 -14.43 8.71 -0.93
C ILE A 187 -13.11 8.76 -0.12
N ALA A 188 -12.07 8.06 -0.59
CA ALA A 188 -10.75 8.10 0.04
C ALA A 188 -10.17 9.52 0.11
N TYR A 189 -10.30 10.28 -0.98
CA TYR A 189 -9.88 11.67 -1.05
C TYR A 189 -10.65 12.56 -0.06
N GLN A 190 -11.98 12.42 -0.04
CA GLN A 190 -12.84 13.19 0.87
C GLN A 190 -12.57 12.87 2.32
N HIS A 191 -12.40 11.59 2.66
CA HIS A 191 -12.07 11.17 4.01
C HIS A 191 -10.79 11.83 4.51
N PHE A 192 -9.78 11.92 3.68
CA PHE A 192 -8.53 12.58 4.03
C PHE A 192 -8.73 14.09 4.27
N TYR A 193 -9.45 14.77 3.37
CA TYR A 193 -9.75 16.20 3.50
C TYR A 193 -10.61 16.53 4.71
N GLU A 194 -11.58 15.68 5.02
CA GLU A 194 -12.47 15.84 6.16
C GLU A 194 -11.77 15.54 7.48
N GLY A 195 -10.76 14.67 7.47
CA GLY A 195 -10.01 14.24 8.66
C GLY A 195 -8.85 15.13 9.06
N ILE A 196 -8.30 15.94 8.15
CA ILE A 196 -7.08 16.73 8.37
C ILE A 196 -7.33 18.20 8.04
N ASN A 197 -7.27 19.03 9.08
CA ASN A 197 -7.42 20.46 8.93
C ASN A 197 -6.08 21.10 8.49
N TYR A 198 -5.92 21.32 7.19
CA TYR A 198 -4.84 22.11 6.61
C TYR A 198 -5.38 23.46 6.12
N PRO A 199 -5.62 24.42 7.02
CA PRO A 199 -6.27 25.70 6.70
C PRO A 199 -5.51 26.52 5.66
N ASN A 200 -4.20 26.27 5.49
CA ASN A 200 -3.35 27.02 4.57
C ASN A 200 -3.33 26.49 3.14
N LEU A 201 -3.91 25.30 2.88
CA LEU A 201 -3.86 24.63 1.58
C LEU A 201 -5.22 24.56 0.88
N LEU A 202 -6.30 24.89 1.59
CA LEU A 202 -7.67 24.79 1.08
C LEU A 202 -8.20 26.13 0.64
N PRO A 203 -8.91 26.21 -0.50
CA PRO A 203 -9.73 27.38 -0.82
C PRO A 203 -10.75 27.64 0.29
N HIS A 204 -11.04 28.91 0.58
CA HIS A 204 -11.87 29.35 1.72
C HIS A 204 -13.24 28.62 1.82
N LYS A 205 -13.81 28.17 0.71
CA LYS A 205 -15.08 27.43 0.66
C LYS A 205 -14.96 25.98 1.16
N GLU A 206 -13.79 25.36 0.98
CA GLU A 206 -13.52 24.01 1.46
C GLU A 206 -13.21 24.01 2.96
N GLU A 207 -12.61 25.08 3.49
CA GLU A 207 -12.41 25.23 4.94
C GLU A 207 -13.74 25.23 5.72
N GLU A 208 -14.78 25.88 5.21
CA GLU A 208 -16.09 25.94 5.87
C GLU A 208 -16.79 24.57 5.84
N HIS A 209 -16.67 23.85 4.72
CA HIS A 209 -17.16 22.49 4.60
C HIS A 209 -16.43 21.56 5.57
N ASN A 210 -15.12 21.61 5.61
CA ASN A 210 -14.28 20.77 6.47
C ASN A 210 -14.50 21.04 7.97
N ARG A 211 -14.65 22.31 8.38
CA ARG A 211 -15.01 22.65 9.77
C ARG A 211 -16.34 22.03 10.20
N LYS A 212 -17.31 21.94 9.30
CA LYS A 212 -18.62 21.35 9.58
C LYS A 212 -18.55 19.85 9.81
N TYR A 213 -17.67 19.15 9.09
CA TYR A 213 -17.50 17.70 9.16
C TYR A 213 -16.35 17.25 10.05
N TYR A 214 -15.47 18.17 10.46
CA TYR A 214 -14.37 17.90 11.38
C TYR A 214 -14.89 17.70 12.81
N ASN A 215 -15.67 16.64 12.97
CA ASN A 215 -16.03 16.15 14.29
C ASN A 215 -15.04 15.04 14.63
N ARG A 216 -14.24 15.20 15.72
CA ARG A 216 -13.26 14.21 16.22
C ARG A 216 -13.85 12.80 16.46
N ASN A 217 -15.15 12.66 16.33
CA ASN A 217 -15.89 11.42 16.47
C ASN A 217 -16.25 10.75 15.15
N TYR A 218 -15.88 11.31 13.99
CA TYR A 218 -16.11 10.66 12.70
C TYR A 218 -15.17 9.45 12.59
N LYS A 219 -15.71 8.27 12.81
CA LYS A 219 -15.04 7.00 12.53
C LYS A 219 -15.49 6.54 11.15
N TYR A 220 -14.58 6.55 10.22
CA TYR A 220 -14.79 5.88 8.95
C TYR A 220 -14.91 4.39 9.23
N ASN A 221 -16.03 3.77 8.85
CA ASN A 221 -16.23 2.34 9.04
C ASN A 221 -15.79 1.61 7.78
N PHE A 222 -14.60 1.01 7.82
CA PHE A 222 -14.08 0.19 6.72
C PHE A 222 -14.95 -1.04 6.44
N ASP A 223 -15.74 -1.50 7.42
CA ASP A 223 -16.61 -2.67 7.26
C ASP A 223 -17.71 -2.41 6.22
N ASP A 224 -18.07 -1.15 5.96
CA ASP A 224 -19.03 -0.77 4.92
C ASP A 224 -18.53 -1.08 3.51
N TYR A 225 -17.21 -1.32 3.34
CA TYR A 225 -16.54 -1.64 2.07
C TYR A 225 -15.99 -3.07 2.01
N THR A 226 -16.11 -3.84 3.07
CA THR A 226 -15.82 -5.27 3.01
C THR A 226 -17.00 -5.95 2.32
N ASP A 227 -16.72 -6.65 1.23
CA ASP A 227 -17.73 -7.37 0.47
C ASP A 227 -18.39 -8.43 1.37
N SER A 228 -19.70 -8.32 1.56
CA SER A 228 -20.53 -9.33 2.25
C SER A 228 -20.75 -10.58 1.39
N SER A 229 -19.92 -10.82 0.38
CA SER A 229 -20.04 -11.91 -0.58
C SER A 229 -19.27 -13.18 -0.22
N ASP A 230 -18.78 -13.31 1.02
CA ASP A 230 -18.17 -14.54 1.53
C ASP A 230 -19.15 -15.31 2.45
N GLU A 231 -20.45 -15.44 2.07
CA GLU A 231 -21.36 -16.47 2.58
C GLU A 231 -21.56 -17.59 1.56
#